data_491568f0a8fdfc59d67c95f4cc2dadff
#
_entry.id   491568f0a8fdfc59d67c95f4cc2dadff
#
_cell.length_a   1.000
_cell.length_b   1.000
_cell.length_c   1.000
_cell.angle_alpha   90.00
_cell.angle_beta   90.00
_cell.angle_gamma   90.00
#
_symmetry.space_group_name_H-M   'P 1'
#
loop_
_entity.id
_entity.type
_entity.pdbx_description
1 polymer ?
#
loop_
_entity_poly.entity_id
_entity_poly.type
_entity_poly.pdbx_seq_one_letter_code
_entity_poly.pdbx_strand_id
1 'polypeptide(L)'
;MSENLGAVYRQLFLDKGIPHNISVLLTGVEHIGVSWCSLSLAHALNLSKQKVLLVDGNGNFSNISTYILLQNPLYLDDYFQENKTLNQLITAYRNKDFNILTAKPGNNYLEFYPLGRIHVLINDLMTLIEPYNYTLIDIGSDVNEKNMAFCHIANNLIFVLSQKNSDLIKTYETINFLHKSGIKAKYNLIINKVNSFEDGYKIFKELSKAADKNNLPPLHLLGIIRSDTRVRDTIRNKELLLSRYPTSEAAVDIQNIAQKFIGEQNNG
;
A
#
# COMPACT_ATOMS: atom_id res chain seq x y z
N MET A 1 13.35 1.12 -23.11
CA MET A 1 11.99 1.74 -23.15
C MET A 1 11.44 2.12 -21.78
N SER A 2 11.77 1.40 -20.70
CA SER A 2 11.27 1.69 -19.33
C SER A 2 11.80 3.00 -18.70
N GLU A 3 13.04 3.40 -18.99
CA GLU A 3 13.63 4.64 -18.47
C GLU A 3 12.90 5.91 -18.92
N ASN A 4 12.26 5.88 -20.09
CA ASN A 4 11.56 7.03 -20.64
C ASN A 4 10.16 7.23 -20.05
N LEU A 5 9.49 6.15 -19.65
CA LEU A 5 8.15 6.20 -19.04
C LEU A 5 8.18 6.86 -17.65
N GLY A 6 9.13 6.49 -16.79
CA GLY A 6 9.31 7.11 -15.48
C GLY A 6 9.64 8.60 -15.55
N ALA A 7 10.40 9.03 -16.56
CA ALA A 7 10.70 10.44 -16.80
C ALA A 7 9.45 11.20 -17.30
N VAL A 8 8.65 10.58 -18.18
CA VAL A 8 7.38 11.15 -18.69
C VAL A 8 6.36 11.29 -17.56
N TYR A 9 6.20 10.28 -16.70
CA TYR A 9 5.32 10.36 -15.52
C TYR A 9 5.70 11.52 -14.61
N ARG A 10 7.00 11.66 -14.32
CA ARG A 10 7.46 12.76 -13.47
C ARG A 10 7.25 14.11 -14.10
N GLN A 11 7.55 14.25 -15.39
CA GLN A 11 7.38 15.54 -16.08
C GLN A 11 5.90 15.96 -16.13
N LEU A 12 4.98 15.01 -16.33
CA LEU A 12 3.53 15.27 -16.32
C LEU A 12 2.97 15.65 -14.95
N PHE A 13 3.59 15.17 -13.87
CA PHE A 13 3.07 15.35 -12.51
C PHE A 13 3.90 16.31 -11.65
N LEU A 14 5.22 16.47 -11.89
CA LEU A 14 6.04 17.44 -11.17
C LEU A 14 5.61 18.88 -11.44
N ASP A 15 5.16 19.20 -12.65
CA ASP A 15 4.66 20.52 -13.00
C ASP A 15 3.34 20.88 -12.29
N LYS A 16 2.60 19.88 -11.77
CA LYS A 16 1.34 20.06 -11.03
C LYS A 16 1.50 19.99 -9.50
N GLY A 17 2.72 19.74 -8.99
CA GLY A 17 2.95 19.47 -7.58
C GLY A 17 2.35 18.12 -7.17
N ILE A 18 3.17 17.04 -7.13
CA ILE A 18 2.70 15.73 -6.63
C ILE A 18 2.32 15.90 -5.16
N PRO A 19 1.08 15.57 -4.75
CA PRO A 19 0.72 15.59 -3.35
C PRO A 19 1.67 14.68 -2.55
N HIS A 20 2.19 15.17 -1.42
CA HIS A 20 3.20 14.44 -0.62
C HIS A 20 2.62 13.29 0.23
N ASN A 21 1.47 12.75 -0.15
CA ASN A 21 0.68 11.84 0.67
C ASN A 21 0.44 10.46 0.03
N ILE A 22 1.11 10.12 -1.07
CA ILE A 22 0.89 8.86 -1.78
C ILE A 22 1.86 7.80 -1.27
N SER A 23 1.32 6.69 -0.77
CA SER A 23 2.10 5.54 -0.32
C SER A 23 1.61 4.27 -0.99
N VAL A 24 2.52 3.54 -1.62
CA VAL A 24 2.23 2.25 -2.23
C VAL A 24 2.70 1.14 -1.30
N LEU A 25 1.79 0.23 -0.93
CA LEU A 25 2.10 -0.94 -0.14
C LEU A 25 2.25 -2.16 -1.05
N LEU A 26 3.33 -2.89 -0.86
CA LEU A 26 3.69 -4.03 -1.69
C LEU A 26 4.51 -5.07 -0.92
N THR A 27 4.72 -6.20 -1.55
CA THR A 27 5.60 -7.27 -1.05
C THR A 27 6.26 -8.00 -2.21
N GLY A 28 7.32 -8.75 -1.96
CA GLY A 28 7.90 -9.69 -2.92
C GLY A 28 7.28 -11.09 -2.86
N VAL A 29 6.36 -11.36 -1.91
CA VAL A 29 5.83 -12.71 -1.64
C VAL A 29 4.34 -12.66 -1.33
N GLU A 30 3.59 -13.63 -1.84
CA GLU A 30 2.16 -13.76 -1.55
C GLU A 30 1.87 -14.12 -0.08
N HIS A 31 0.65 -13.82 0.36
CA HIS A 31 0.10 -14.20 1.68
C HIS A 31 0.83 -13.60 2.90
N ILE A 32 1.65 -12.58 2.72
CA ILE A 32 2.32 -11.88 3.82
C ILE A 32 1.37 -10.95 4.58
N GLY A 33 0.26 -10.56 3.96
CA GLY A 33 -0.77 -9.72 4.57
C GLY A 33 -0.65 -8.25 4.19
N VAL A 34 -0.20 -7.94 2.97
CA VAL A 34 -0.12 -6.55 2.47
C VAL A 34 -1.47 -5.88 2.52
N SER A 35 -2.51 -6.46 1.93
CA SER A 35 -3.86 -5.88 1.90
C SER A 35 -4.45 -5.71 3.30
N TRP A 36 -4.15 -6.64 4.22
CA TRP A 36 -4.52 -6.47 5.63
C TRP A 36 -3.76 -5.31 6.28
N CYS A 37 -2.45 -5.17 6.03
CA CYS A 37 -1.65 -4.04 6.52
C CYS A 37 -2.15 -2.72 5.94
N SER A 38 -2.45 -2.66 4.63
CA SER A 38 -2.97 -1.48 3.95
C SER A 38 -4.27 -1.01 4.58
N LEU A 39 -5.21 -1.94 4.77
CA LEU A 39 -6.50 -1.67 5.39
C LEU A 39 -6.36 -1.25 6.86
N SER A 40 -5.50 -1.94 7.63
CA SER A 40 -5.31 -1.65 9.06
C SER A 40 -4.60 -0.32 9.28
N LEU A 41 -3.60 0.02 8.45
CA LEU A 41 -2.92 1.31 8.49
C LEU A 41 -3.86 2.45 8.10
N ALA A 42 -4.65 2.28 7.02
CA ALA A 42 -5.67 3.25 6.63
C ALA A 42 -6.66 3.54 7.77
N HIS A 43 -7.13 2.49 8.42
CA HIS A 43 -8.04 2.63 9.57
C HIS A 43 -7.37 3.32 10.77
N ALA A 44 -6.12 3.00 11.10
CA ALA A 44 -5.38 3.64 12.19
C ALA A 44 -5.13 5.14 11.92
N LEU A 45 -4.79 5.51 10.69
CA LEU A 45 -4.67 6.90 10.26
C LEU A 45 -6.01 7.64 10.39
N ASN A 46 -7.11 7.01 9.96
CA ASN A 46 -8.44 7.60 10.12
C ASN A 46 -8.87 7.76 11.56
N LEU A 47 -8.58 6.80 12.46
CA LEU A 47 -8.78 6.94 13.91
C LEU A 47 -7.96 8.10 14.50
N SER A 48 -6.82 8.43 13.89
CA SER A 48 -5.98 9.60 14.20
C SER A 48 -6.46 10.89 13.52
N LYS A 49 -7.74 10.94 13.08
CA LYS A 49 -8.39 12.11 12.45
C LYS A 49 -7.81 12.52 11.11
N GLN A 50 -7.17 11.60 10.40
CA GLN A 50 -6.71 11.84 9.04
C GLN A 50 -7.80 11.48 8.04
N LYS A 51 -7.91 12.26 6.97
CA LYS A 51 -8.68 11.92 5.77
C LYS A 51 -7.90 10.92 4.94
N VAL A 52 -8.45 9.72 4.72
CA VAL A 52 -7.72 8.61 4.09
C VAL A 52 -8.50 8.09 2.88
N LEU A 53 -7.77 7.92 1.77
CA LEU A 53 -8.20 7.13 0.62
C LEU A 53 -7.37 5.85 0.56
N LEU A 54 -8.05 4.71 0.59
CA LEU A 54 -7.44 3.40 0.35
C LEU A 54 -7.82 2.93 -1.05
N VAL A 55 -6.82 2.67 -1.89
CA VAL A 55 -7.01 2.23 -3.28
C VAL A 55 -6.55 0.78 -3.42
N ASP A 56 -7.42 -0.06 -3.94
CA ASP A 56 -7.12 -1.44 -4.27
C ASP A 56 -6.52 -1.53 -5.67
N GLY A 57 -5.21 -1.37 -5.76
CA GLY A 57 -4.43 -1.58 -6.99
C GLY A 57 -4.09 -3.05 -7.24
N ASN A 58 -4.56 -3.97 -6.36
CA ASN A 58 -4.32 -5.39 -6.43
C ASN A 58 -5.54 -6.11 -7.02
N GLY A 59 -5.48 -6.47 -8.29
CA GLY A 59 -6.55 -7.20 -8.96
C GLY A 59 -6.62 -8.69 -8.61
N ASN A 60 -5.78 -9.22 -7.71
CA ASN A 60 -5.73 -10.64 -7.37
C ASN A 60 -6.88 -11.08 -6.45
N PHE A 61 -6.99 -12.40 -6.19
CA PHE A 61 -8.04 -13.00 -5.37
C PHE A 61 -8.09 -12.47 -3.93
N SER A 62 -6.97 -12.06 -3.37
CA SER A 62 -6.87 -11.52 -2.01
C SER A 62 -6.71 -10.00 -2.05
N ASN A 63 -7.80 -9.30 -2.30
CA ASN A 63 -7.86 -7.84 -2.32
C ASN A 63 -8.59 -7.28 -1.09
N ILE A 64 -8.66 -5.96 -0.96
CA ILE A 64 -9.24 -5.27 0.20
C ILE A 64 -10.68 -5.69 0.48
N SER A 65 -11.50 -5.91 -0.56
CA SER A 65 -12.92 -6.29 -0.41
C SER A 65 -13.11 -7.68 0.19
N THR A 66 -12.09 -8.52 0.22
CA THR A 66 -12.14 -9.83 0.88
C THR A 66 -12.02 -9.73 2.40
N TYR A 67 -11.46 -8.64 2.92
CA TYR A 67 -11.19 -8.44 4.34
C TYR A 67 -12.30 -7.69 5.09
N ILE A 68 -13.18 -6.98 4.38
CA ILE A 68 -14.24 -6.18 4.97
C ILE A 68 -15.56 -6.34 4.22
N LEU A 69 -16.67 -6.10 4.91
CA LEU A 69 -17.99 -6.01 4.29
C LEU A 69 -18.23 -4.58 3.81
N LEU A 70 -18.30 -4.41 2.51
CA LEU A 70 -18.75 -3.18 1.87
C LEU A 70 -20.20 -3.29 1.45
N GLN A 71 -20.99 -2.26 1.66
CA GLN A 71 -22.39 -2.23 1.23
C GLN A 71 -22.46 -1.71 -0.21
N ASN A 72 -22.93 -2.57 -1.12
CA ASN A 72 -23.11 -2.23 -2.54
C ASN A 72 -21.90 -1.53 -3.18
N PRO A 73 -20.68 -2.10 -3.08
CA PRO A 73 -19.50 -1.46 -3.62
C PRO A 73 -19.59 -1.38 -5.15
N LEU A 74 -19.17 -0.25 -5.69
CA LEU A 74 -18.76 -0.12 -7.07
C LEU A 74 -17.25 -0.43 -7.14
N TYR A 75 -16.81 -0.95 -8.27
CA TYR A 75 -15.45 -1.46 -8.41
C TYR A 75 -14.65 -0.62 -9.42
N LEU A 76 -13.33 -0.63 -9.30
CA LEU A 76 -12.44 0.01 -10.29
C LEU A 76 -12.61 -0.54 -11.70
N ASP A 77 -13.09 -1.78 -11.82
CA ASP A 77 -13.53 -2.37 -13.10
C ASP A 77 -14.60 -1.51 -13.80
N ASP A 78 -15.54 -0.94 -13.04
CA ASP A 78 -16.64 -0.13 -13.58
C ASP A 78 -16.15 1.19 -14.18
N TYR A 79 -14.99 1.71 -13.73
CA TYR A 79 -14.34 2.88 -14.34
C TYR A 79 -13.99 2.63 -15.81
N PHE A 80 -13.53 1.43 -16.11
CA PHE A 80 -13.11 1.08 -17.46
C PHE A 80 -14.27 0.66 -18.36
N GLN A 81 -15.31 0.05 -17.80
CA GLN A 81 -16.41 -0.57 -18.53
C GLN A 81 -17.62 0.37 -18.72
N GLU A 82 -17.97 1.12 -17.69
CA GLU A 82 -19.23 1.88 -17.65
C GLU A 82 -19.06 3.39 -17.72
N ASN A 83 -17.86 3.89 -18.05
CA ASN A 83 -17.53 5.33 -18.09
C ASN A 83 -17.90 6.09 -16.80
N LYS A 84 -17.83 5.41 -15.65
CA LYS A 84 -17.97 6.04 -14.34
C LYS A 84 -16.72 6.81 -13.97
N THR A 85 -16.88 7.93 -13.29
CA THR A 85 -15.75 8.67 -12.71
C THR A 85 -15.27 7.99 -11.41
N LEU A 86 -14.01 8.20 -11.03
CA LEU A 86 -13.49 7.67 -9.77
C LEU A 86 -14.27 8.16 -8.55
N ASN A 87 -14.77 9.40 -8.56
CA ASN A 87 -15.62 9.93 -7.49
C ASN A 87 -16.90 9.11 -7.28
N GLN A 88 -17.48 8.56 -8.35
CA GLN A 88 -18.69 7.72 -8.27
C GLN A 88 -18.40 6.33 -7.72
N LEU A 89 -17.14 5.87 -7.77
CA LEU A 89 -16.72 4.56 -7.29
C LEU A 89 -16.31 4.56 -5.81
N ILE A 90 -16.14 5.73 -5.21
CA ILE A 90 -15.76 5.85 -3.80
C ILE A 90 -16.84 5.23 -2.91
N THR A 91 -16.41 4.28 -2.11
CA THR A 91 -17.20 3.72 -1.02
C THR A 91 -16.70 4.28 0.31
N ALA A 92 -17.53 5.07 1.00
CA ALA A 92 -17.22 5.54 2.35
C ALA A 92 -17.32 4.36 3.33
N TYR A 93 -16.30 4.12 4.11
CA TYR A 93 -16.29 3.08 5.13
C TYR A 93 -16.44 3.70 6.52
N ARG A 94 -17.59 3.42 7.19
CA ARG A 94 -17.98 3.87 8.53
C ARG A 94 -18.14 5.39 8.70
N ASN A 95 -17.31 6.21 8.08
CA ASN A 95 -17.38 7.68 8.12
C ASN A 95 -16.91 8.29 6.80
N LYS A 96 -17.16 9.57 6.62
CA LYS A 96 -16.84 10.29 5.37
C LYS A 96 -15.34 10.50 5.14
N ASP A 97 -14.51 10.29 6.16
CA ASP A 97 -13.08 10.56 6.11
C ASP A 97 -12.24 9.30 5.85
N PHE A 98 -12.89 8.12 5.79
CA PHE A 98 -12.29 6.87 5.38
C PHE A 98 -12.98 6.34 4.13
N ASN A 99 -12.34 6.52 3.00
CA ASN A 99 -12.86 6.17 1.68
C ASN A 99 -12.03 5.05 1.04
N ILE A 100 -12.71 4.21 0.27
CA ILE A 100 -12.10 3.06 -0.40
C ILE A 100 -12.51 3.05 -1.86
N LEU A 101 -11.52 2.89 -2.74
CA LEU A 101 -11.69 2.48 -4.12
C LEU A 101 -11.27 1.01 -4.20
N THR A 102 -12.21 0.11 -4.42
CA THR A 102 -11.94 -1.33 -4.40
C THR A 102 -12.00 -1.94 -5.79
N ALA A 103 -11.19 -2.99 -6.02
CA ALA A 103 -11.24 -3.84 -7.20
C ALA A 103 -12.20 -5.01 -6.98
N LYS A 104 -12.74 -5.56 -8.07
CA LYS A 104 -13.60 -6.74 -8.01
C LYS A 104 -12.77 -7.96 -7.60
N PRO A 105 -13.19 -8.74 -6.59
CA PRO A 105 -12.45 -9.93 -6.17
C PRO A 105 -12.27 -10.94 -7.30
N GLY A 106 -11.05 -11.45 -7.45
CA GLY A 106 -10.75 -12.51 -8.42
C GLY A 106 -10.65 -12.05 -9.88
N ASN A 107 -10.68 -10.74 -10.11
CA ASN A 107 -10.52 -10.16 -11.43
C ASN A 107 -9.30 -9.25 -11.44
N ASN A 108 -8.20 -9.71 -12.05
CA ASN A 108 -7.03 -8.83 -12.23
C ASN A 108 -7.32 -7.82 -13.34
N TYR A 109 -8.14 -6.81 -13.01
CA TYR A 109 -8.63 -5.82 -13.97
C TYR A 109 -7.49 -5.11 -14.72
N LEU A 110 -6.35 -4.91 -14.07
CA LEU A 110 -5.19 -4.27 -14.71
C LEU A 110 -4.66 -5.06 -15.90
N GLU A 111 -4.78 -6.39 -15.91
CA GLU A 111 -4.31 -7.20 -17.02
C GLU A 111 -5.15 -7.02 -18.29
N PHE A 112 -6.42 -6.70 -18.15
CA PHE A 112 -7.34 -6.58 -19.29
C PHE A 112 -7.22 -5.25 -20.04
N TYR A 113 -6.58 -4.24 -19.43
CA TYR A 113 -6.51 -2.91 -20.02
C TYR A 113 -5.09 -2.55 -20.48
N PRO A 114 -4.95 -1.88 -21.64
CA PRO A 114 -3.65 -1.43 -22.11
C PRO A 114 -3.07 -0.37 -21.17
N LEU A 115 -1.73 -0.26 -21.11
CA LEU A 115 -1.01 0.65 -20.23
C LEU A 115 -1.49 2.10 -20.35
N GLY A 116 -1.85 2.57 -21.55
CA GLY A 116 -2.39 3.91 -21.75
C GLY A 116 -3.69 4.18 -20.97
N ARG A 117 -4.54 3.17 -20.77
CA ARG A 117 -5.76 3.30 -19.95
C ARG A 117 -5.41 3.38 -18.45
N ILE A 118 -4.37 2.67 -18.03
CA ILE A 118 -3.86 2.77 -16.66
C ILE A 118 -3.28 4.17 -16.40
N HIS A 119 -2.62 4.77 -17.38
CA HIS A 119 -2.13 6.15 -17.27
C HIS A 119 -3.27 7.15 -17.09
N VAL A 120 -4.39 6.98 -17.81
CA VAL A 120 -5.57 7.84 -17.63
C VAL A 120 -6.14 7.66 -16.22
N LEU A 121 -6.28 6.42 -15.74
CA LEU A 121 -6.70 6.14 -14.35
C LEU A 121 -5.81 6.87 -13.33
N ILE A 122 -4.50 6.81 -13.49
CA ILE A 122 -3.56 7.47 -12.58
C ILE A 122 -3.70 8.99 -12.63
N ASN A 123 -3.88 9.58 -13.81
CA ASN A 123 -4.10 11.01 -13.93
C ASN A 123 -5.40 11.46 -13.23
N ASP A 124 -6.48 10.70 -13.38
CA ASP A 124 -7.74 10.97 -12.69
C ASP A 124 -7.63 10.76 -11.18
N LEU A 125 -6.85 9.75 -10.77
CA LEU A 125 -6.55 9.50 -9.36
C LEU A 125 -5.79 10.68 -8.74
N MET A 126 -4.82 11.27 -9.44
CA MET A 126 -4.06 12.44 -8.94
C MET A 126 -4.97 13.64 -8.63
N THR A 127 -6.02 13.83 -9.40
CA THR A 127 -7.04 14.88 -9.11
C THR A 127 -7.92 14.47 -7.92
N LEU A 128 -8.28 13.20 -7.84
CA LEU A 128 -9.15 12.69 -6.79
C LEU A 128 -8.52 12.79 -5.39
N ILE A 129 -7.19 12.60 -5.28
CA ILE A 129 -6.51 12.50 -3.99
C ILE A 129 -6.24 13.85 -3.31
N GLU A 130 -6.41 14.98 -4.00
CA GLU A 130 -6.12 16.31 -3.45
C GLU A 130 -6.75 16.59 -2.05
N PRO A 131 -8.01 16.19 -1.76
CA PRO A 131 -8.62 16.46 -0.46
C PRO A 131 -8.20 15.49 0.66
N TYR A 132 -7.36 14.47 0.38
CA TYR A 132 -6.96 13.47 1.35
C TYR A 132 -5.61 13.79 1.97
N ASN A 133 -5.48 13.54 3.29
CA ASN A 133 -4.19 13.64 3.98
C ASN A 133 -3.27 12.48 3.62
N TYR A 134 -3.86 11.28 3.41
CA TYR A 134 -3.14 10.06 3.06
C TYR A 134 -3.88 9.29 1.97
N THR A 135 -3.13 8.87 0.96
CA THR A 135 -3.58 7.92 -0.06
C THR A 135 -2.71 6.68 0.03
N LEU A 136 -3.30 5.56 0.38
CA LEU A 136 -2.64 4.26 0.44
C LEU A 136 -3.08 3.43 -0.76
N ILE A 137 -2.13 2.89 -1.53
CA ILE A 137 -2.40 2.06 -2.71
C ILE A 137 -1.84 0.66 -2.44
N ASP A 138 -2.69 -0.33 -2.36
CA ASP A 138 -2.31 -1.74 -2.25
C ASP A 138 -2.08 -2.33 -3.64
N ILE A 139 -0.84 -2.72 -3.96
CA ILE A 139 -0.54 -3.40 -5.23
C ILE A 139 -0.18 -4.89 -5.06
N GLY A 140 -0.28 -5.40 -3.83
CA GLY A 140 -0.02 -6.81 -3.55
C GLY A 140 1.44 -7.24 -3.74
N SER A 141 1.63 -8.44 -4.32
CA SER A 141 2.94 -9.06 -4.51
C SER A 141 3.49 -8.97 -5.93
N ASP A 142 2.67 -8.59 -6.87
CA ASP A 142 2.97 -8.73 -8.30
C ASP A 142 3.41 -7.39 -8.89
N VAL A 143 4.73 -7.15 -8.90
CA VAL A 143 5.30 -5.93 -9.48
C VAL A 143 5.51 -6.13 -10.98
N ASN A 144 4.51 -5.75 -11.76
CA ASN A 144 4.53 -5.76 -13.22
C ASN A 144 4.49 -4.33 -13.78
N GLU A 145 4.58 -4.19 -15.12
CA GLU A 145 4.62 -2.89 -15.78
C GLU A 145 3.39 -1.99 -15.45
N LYS A 146 2.22 -2.59 -15.28
CA LYS A 146 0.99 -1.86 -15.07
C LYS A 146 0.85 -1.34 -13.64
N ASN A 147 1.10 -2.18 -12.64
CA ASN A 147 1.03 -1.73 -11.26
C ASN A 147 2.27 -0.93 -10.83
N MET A 148 3.40 -1.09 -11.53
CA MET A 148 4.57 -0.24 -11.36
C MET A 148 4.27 1.23 -11.67
N ALA A 149 3.26 1.52 -12.48
CA ALA A 149 2.80 2.88 -12.74
C ALA A 149 2.38 3.60 -11.44
N PHE A 150 1.79 2.89 -10.47
CA PHE A 150 1.49 3.45 -9.14
C PHE A 150 2.77 3.76 -8.34
N CYS A 151 3.83 2.94 -8.50
CA CYS A 151 5.11 3.19 -7.83
C CYS A 151 5.79 4.47 -8.34
N HIS A 152 5.56 4.87 -9.59
CA HIS A 152 6.13 6.09 -10.17
C HIS A 152 5.56 7.38 -9.55
N ILE A 153 4.33 7.36 -9.07
CA ILE A 153 3.68 8.52 -8.42
C ILE A 153 3.83 8.50 -6.89
N ALA A 154 4.40 7.45 -6.32
CA ALA A 154 4.51 7.28 -4.88
C ALA A 154 5.59 8.17 -4.26
N ASN A 155 5.29 8.77 -3.12
CA ASN A 155 6.29 9.39 -2.23
C ASN A 155 6.95 8.34 -1.34
N ASN A 156 6.18 7.31 -0.97
CA ASN A 156 6.62 6.20 -0.14
C ASN A 156 6.31 4.86 -0.80
N LEU A 157 7.29 3.97 -0.81
CA LEU A 157 7.07 2.54 -1.01
C LEU A 157 7.17 1.86 0.36
N ILE A 158 6.12 1.12 0.73
CA ILE A 158 6.06 0.41 2.01
C ILE A 158 6.07 -1.09 1.72
N PHE A 159 7.23 -1.72 1.92
CA PHE A 159 7.40 -3.16 1.75
C PHE A 159 6.94 -3.88 3.02
N VAL A 160 6.01 -4.80 2.85
CA VAL A 160 5.56 -5.70 3.93
C VAL A 160 6.24 -7.05 3.75
N LEU A 161 6.94 -7.53 4.78
CA LEU A 161 7.64 -8.81 4.75
C LEU A 161 7.52 -9.52 6.09
N SER A 162 7.76 -10.84 6.12
CA SER A 162 7.76 -11.65 7.34
C SER A 162 9.18 -12.06 7.76
N GLN A 163 9.27 -12.84 8.82
CA GLN A 163 10.55 -13.34 9.34
C GLN A 163 11.17 -14.51 8.53
N LYS A 164 10.58 -14.93 7.41
CA LYS A 164 11.09 -16.02 6.60
C LYS A 164 12.22 -15.54 5.68
N ASN A 165 13.31 -16.30 5.58
CA ASN A 165 14.43 -15.97 4.69
C ASN A 165 14.02 -15.81 3.23
N SER A 166 13.08 -16.63 2.75
CA SER A 166 12.53 -16.47 1.40
C SER A 166 11.93 -15.08 1.15
N ASP A 167 11.27 -14.51 2.17
CA ASP A 167 10.61 -13.22 2.07
C ASP A 167 11.63 -12.08 2.04
N LEU A 168 12.73 -12.22 2.77
CA LEU A 168 13.84 -11.26 2.73
C LEU A 168 14.48 -11.22 1.34
N ILE A 169 14.78 -12.39 0.78
CA ILE A 169 15.38 -12.50 -0.56
C ILE A 169 14.47 -11.85 -1.61
N LYS A 170 13.20 -12.23 -1.63
CA LYS A 170 12.22 -11.69 -2.59
C LYS A 170 12.00 -10.19 -2.42
N THR A 171 11.91 -9.71 -1.18
CA THR A 171 11.79 -8.27 -0.90
C THR A 171 13.03 -7.52 -1.40
N TYR A 172 14.23 -8.05 -1.17
CA TYR A 172 15.47 -7.48 -1.69
C TYR A 172 15.49 -7.42 -3.22
N GLU A 173 15.09 -8.50 -3.90
CA GLU A 173 14.98 -8.55 -5.36
C GLU A 173 14.00 -7.49 -5.86
N THR A 174 12.85 -7.34 -5.21
CA THR A 174 11.84 -6.34 -5.58
C THR A 174 12.34 -4.90 -5.38
N ILE A 175 13.01 -4.62 -4.26
CA ILE A 175 13.65 -3.32 -4.00
C ILE A 175 14.67 -2.99 -5.10
N ASN A 176 15.57 -3.93 -5.43
CA ASN A 176 16.57 -3.77 -6.44
C ASN A 176 15.96 -3.55 -7.84
N PHE A 177 14.89 -4.28 -8.16
CA PHE A 177 14.17 -4.11 -9.42
C PHE A 177 13.56 -2.71 -9.53
N LEU A 178 12.82 -2.24 -8.51
CA LEU A 178 12.20 -0.93 -8.51
C LEU A 178 13.23 0.20 -8.54
N HIS A 179 14.34 0.05 -7.80
CA HIS A 179 15.44 1.01 -7.85
C HIS A 179 16.04 1.12 -9.25
N LYS A 180 16.35 -0.01 -9.91
CA LYS A 180 16.85 -0.06 -11.28
C LYS A 180 15.85 0.47 -12.30
N SER A 181 14.56 0.38 -12.01
CA SER A 181 13.48 0.96 -12.83
C SER A 181 13.33 2.48 -12.62
N GLY A 182 14.20 3.10 -11.84
CA GLY A 182 14.24 4.55 -11.65
C GLY A 182 13.17 5.10 -10.70
N ILE A 183 12.55 4.26 -9.86
CA ILE A 183 11.58 4.72 -8.85
C ILE A 183 12.31 5.55 -7.79
N LYS A 184 11.83 6.80 -7.57
CA LYS A 184 12.39 7.73 -6.58
C LYS A 184 11.40 7.98 -5.45
N ALA A 185 11.18 7.01 -4.62
CA ALA A 185 10.36 7.12 -3.42
C ALA A 185 11.23 6.86 -2.18
N LYS A 186 10.69 7.16 -1.00
CA LYS A 186 11.28 6.70 0.27
C LYS A 186 10.93 5.22 0.45
N TYR A 187 11.93 4.38 0.73
CA TYR A 187 11.79 2.94 0.88
C TYR A 187 11.58 2.59 2.35
N ASN A 188 10.36 2.23 2.71
CA ASN A 188 9.95 1.90 4.08
C ASN A 188 9.66 0.40 4.22
N LEU A 189 9.89 -0.14 5.41
CA LEU A 189 9.65 -1.55 5.75
C LEU A 189 8.65 -1.68 6.89
N ILE A 190 7.70 -2.58 6.74
CA ILE A 190 6.87 -3.12 7.83
C ILE A 190 7.22 -4.61 7.95
N ILE A 191 7.76 -5.01 9.10
CA ILE A 191 8.04 -6.41 9.39
C ILE A 191 6.81 -7.01 10.07
N ASN A 192 6.12 -7.91 9.37
CA ASN A 192 4.82 -8.44 9.80
C ASN A 192 4.93 -9.89 10.30
N LYS A 193 4.05 -10.30 11.18
CA LYS A 193 3.93 -11.67 11.69
C LYS A 193 5.21 -12.16 12.42
N VAL A 194 5.87 -11.32 13.18
CA VAL A 194 7.03 -11.69 13.98
C VAL A 194 6.62 -12.11 15.39
N ASN A 195 7.49 -12.85 16.07
CA ASN A 195 7.23 -13.27 17.45
C ASN A 195 7.55 -12.16 18.46
N SER A 196 8.57 -11.33 18.16
CA SER A 196 9.03 -10.25 19.03
C SER A 196 9.53 -9.03 18.23
N PHE A 197 9.61 -7.88 18.87
CA PHE A 197 10.25 -6.70 18.27
C PHE A 197 11.74 -6.96 17.97
N GLU A 198 12.41 -7.73 18.83
CA GLU A 198 13.83 -8.07 18.64
C GLU A 198 14.04 -8.87 17.33
N ASP A 199 13.18 -9.85 17.05
CA ASP A 199 13.23 -10.60 15.80
C ASP A 199 13.01 -9.68 14.60
N GLY A 200 12.03 -8.79 14.68
CA GLY A 200 11.79 -7.79 13.63
C GLY A 200 12.97 -6.86 13.39
N TYR A 201 13.64 -6.38 14.44
CA TYR A 201 14.85 -5.57 14.32
C TYR A 201 16.03 -6.31 13.70
N LYS A 202 16.21 -7.62 13.99
CA LYS A 202 17.23 -8.45 13.35
C LYS A 202 17.01 -8.49 11.83
N ILE A 203 15.79 -8.77 11.41
CA ILE A 203 15.39 -8.81 10.00
C ILE A 203 15.68 -7.48 9.31
N PHE A 204 15.24 -6.37 9.90
CA PHE A 204 15.50 -5.04 9.38
C PHE A 204 17.00 -4.78 9.18
N LYS A 205 17.82 -5.10 10.19
CA LYS A 205 19.29 -4.90 10.12
C LYS A 205 19.94 -5.75 9.03
N GLU A 206 19.49 -6.98 8.85
CA GLU A 206 20.02 -7.87 7.80
C GLU A 206 19.71 -7.31 6.41
N LEU A 207 18.45 -6.92 6.17
CA LEU A 207 18.04 -6.37 4.87
C LEU A 207 18.71 -5.02 4.59
N SER A 208 18.83 -4.14 5.60
CA SER A 208 19.50 -2.84 5.45
C SER A 208 20.99 -3.01 5.12
N LYS A 209 21.70 -3.92 5.80
CA LYS A 209 23.10 -4.22 5.48
C LYS A 209 23.27 -4.75 4.05
N ALA A 210 22.35 -5.59 3.59
CA ALA A 210 22.36 -6.09 2.21
C ALA A 210 22.11 -4.98 1.19
N ALA A 211 21.20 -4.06 1.49
CA ALA A 211 20.90 -2.90 0.66
C ALA A 211 22.10 -1.95 0.57
N ASP A 212 22.70 -1.59 1.71
CA ASP A 212 23.87 -0.71 1.79
C ASP A 212 25.06 -1.28 1.00
N LYS A 213 25.32 -2.59 1.15
CA LYS A 213 26.43 -3.27 0.44
C LYS A 213 26.29 -3.20 -1.08
N ASN A 214 25.06 -3.08 -1.60
CA ASN A 214 24.78 -3.09 -3.03
C ASN A 214 24.31 -1.71 -3.54
N ASN A 215 24.59 -0.63 -2.80
CA ASN A 215 24.26 0.75 -3.14
C ASN A 215 22.76 0.96 -3.48
N LEU A 216 21.88 0.24 -2.81
CA LEU A 216 20.44 0.45 -2.89
C LEU A 216 20.03 1.65 -2.03
N PRO A 217 18.85 2.23 -2.25
CA PRO A 217 18.34 3.32 -1.42
C PRO A 217 18.29 2.95 0.06
N PRO A 218 18.49 3.94 0.97
CA PRO A 218 18.35 3.70 2.40
C PRO A 218 16.97 3.13 2.74
N LEU A 219 16.96 2.07 3.55
CA LEU A 219 15.73 1.44 4.03
C LEU A 219 15.35 2.03 5.40
N HIS A 220 14.08 2.36 5.57
CA HIS A 220 13.56 2.92 6.81
C HIS A 220 12.60 1.92 7.47
N LEU A 221 12.81 1.59 8.73
CA LEU A 221 11.88 0.76 9.48
C LEU A 221 10.67 1.61 9.88
N LEU A 222 9.55 1.43 9.20
CA LEU A 222 8.31 2.08 9.58
C LEU A 222 7.73 1.46 10.84
N GLY A 223 7.74 0.11 10.93
CA GLY A 223 7.39 -0.59 12.14
C GLY A 223 7.44 -2.10 12.06
N ILE A 224 7.08 -2.71 13.18
CA ILE A 224 7.06 -4.16 13.39
C ILE A 224 5.68 -4.53 13.91
N ILE A 225 5.07 -5.58 13.33
CA ILE A 225 3.78 -6.10 13.74
C ILE A 225 3.95 -7.52 14.25
N ARG A 226 3.63 -7.72 15.53
CA ARG A 226 3.70 -9.03 16.17
C ARG A 226 2.58 -9.95 15.69
N SER A 227 2.85 -11.24 15.75
CA SER A 227 1.88 -12.29 15.42
C SER A 227 0.74 -12.30 16.44
N ASP A 228 -0.50 -12.11 15.99
CA ASP A 228 -1.68 -12.05 16.86
C ASP A 228 -2.81 -12.91 16.27
N THR A 229 -3.34 -13.83 17.07
CA THR A 229 -4.43 -14.71 16.65
C THR A 229 -5.73 -13.97 16.36
N ARG A 230 -5.93 -12.81 16.97
CA ARG A 230 -7.11 -11.95 16.76
C ARG A 230 -7.19 -11.40 15.35
N VAL A 231 -6.04 -11.28 14.66
CA VAL A 231 -6.00 -10.91 13.23
C VAL A 231 -6.76 -11.93 12.39
N ARG A 232 -6.56 -13.23 12.63
CA ARG A 232 -7.28 -14.29 11.90
C ARG A 232 -8.78 -14.27 12.20
N ASP A 233 -9.16 -13.98 13.43
CA ASP A 233 -10.58 -13.85 13.81
C ASP A 233 -11.24 -12.69 13.07
N THR A 234 -10.60 -11.52 13.01
CA THR A 234 -11.16 -10.38 12.30
C THR A 234 -11.28 -10.59 10.79
N ILE A 235 -10.29 -11.25 10.18
CA ILE A 235 -10.34 -11.61 8.75
C ILE A 235 -11.53 -12.54 8.48
N ARG A 236 -11.74 -13.56 9.32
CA ARG A 236 -12.86 -14.50 9.18
C ARG A 236 -14.22 -13.80 9.28
N ASN A 237 -14.33 -12.84 10.20
CA ASN A 237 -15.57 -12.10 10.45
C ASN A 237 -15.71 -10.85 9.54
N LYS A 238 -14.74 -10.57 8.67
CA LYS A 238 -14.70 -9.37 7.82
C LYS A 238 -14.85 -8.07 8.63
N GLU A 239 -14.15 -8.01 9.73
CA GLU A 239 -14.13 -6.86 10.64
C GLU A 239 -12.73 -6.25 10.75
N LEU A 240 -12.66 -4.97 11.09
CA LEU A 240 -11.40 -4.28 11.32
C LEU A 240 -10.84 -4.61 12.71
N LEU A 241 -9.53 -4.91 12.77
CA LEU A 241 -8.85 -5.28 14.02
C LEU A 241 -8.97 -4.18 15.08
N LEU A 242 -8.70 -2.93 14.73
CA LEU A 242 -8.75 -1.81 15.67
C LEU A 242 -10.17 -1.47 16.16
N SER A 243 -11.20 -1.94 15.47
CA SER A 243 -12.58 -1.79 15.93
C SER A 243 -12.99 -2.90 16.91
N ARG A 244 -12.55 -4.14 16.63
CA ARG A 244 -12.97 -5.31 17.41
C ARG A 244 -12.04 -5.58 18.59
N TYR A 245 -10.72 -5.40 18.40
CA TYR A 245 -9.67 -5.69 19.38
C TYR A 245 -8.65 -4.55 19.46
N PRO A 246 -9.06 -3.33 19.88
CA PRO A 246 -8.21 -2.12 19.82
C PRO A 246 -6.94 -2.20 20.69
N THR A 247 -6.94 -3.07 21.69
CA THR A 247 -5.83 -3.26 22.65
C THR A 247 -5.01 -4.53 22.39
N SER A 248 -5.28 -5.25 21.30
CA SER A 248 -4.48 -6.41 20.93
C SER A 248 -3.08 -6.00 20.48
N GLU A 249 -2.11 -6.92 20.57
CA GLU A 249 -0.72 -6.61 20.24
C GLU A 249 -0.57 -6.04 18.82
N ALA A 250 -1.15 -6.71 17.83
CA ALA A 250 -1.09 -6.23 16.45
C ALA A 250 -1.84 -4.91 16.26
N ALA A 251 -2.93 -4.65 17.01
CA ALA A 251 -3.66 -3.38 16.94
C ALA A 251 -2.82 -2.22 17.48
N VAL A 252 -2.15 -2.43 18.62
CA VAL A 252 -1.24 -1.44 19.22
C VAL A 252 -0.04 -1.19 18.29
N ASP A 253 0.52 -2.24 17.70
CA ASP A 253 1.64 -2.12 16.77
C ASP A 253 1.27 -1.27 15.54
N ILE A 254 0.09 -1.51 14.94
CA ILE A 254 -0.42 -0.72 13.80
C ILE A 254 -0.69 0.74 14.21
N GLN A 255 -1.23 0.98 15.38
CA GLN A 255 -1.46 2.34 15.88
C GLN A 255 -0.13 3.10 16.02
N ASN A 256 0.89 2.46 16.58
CA ASN A 256 2.24 3.04 16.70
C ASN A 256 2.86 3.33 15.33
N ILE A 257 2.68 2.44 14.34
CA ILE A 257 3.11 2.65 12.96
C ILE A 257 2.42 3.88 12.37
N ALA A 258 1.12 4.02 12.54
CA ALA A 258 0.36 5.17 12.04
C ALA A 258 0.83 6.47 12.68
N GLN A 259 1.05 6.50 14.00
CA GLN A 259 1.57 7.69 14.70
C GLN A 259 2.97 8.10 14.22
N LYS A 260 3.86 7.12 14.06
CA LYS A 260 5.19 7.36 13.48
C LYS A 260 5.09 7.93 12.07
N PHE A 261 4.24 7.34 11.23
CA PHE A 261 4.05 7.77 9.85
C PHE A 261 3.52 9.21 9.76
N ILE A 262 2.59 9.60 10.64
CA ILE A 262 2.11 10.98 10.76
C ILE A 262 3.25 11.92 11.18
N GLY A 263 4.06 11.54 12.17
CA GLY A 263 5.16 12.34 12.66
C GLY A 263 6.26 12.56 11.62
N GLU A 264 6.57 11.58 10.81
CA GLU A 264 7.57 11.68 9.73
C GLU A 264 7.14 12.62 8.60
N GLN A 265 5.85 12.70 8.29
CA GLN A 265 5.34 13.60 7.24
C GLN A 265 5.24 15.06 7.71
N ASN A 266 5.10 15.32 9.00
CA ASN A 266 5.07 16.69 9.54
C ASN A 266 6.47 17.30 9.66
N ASN A 267 7.53 16.51 9.58
CA ASN A 267 8.92 16.95 9.75
C ASN A 267 9.73 16.97 8.44
N GLY A 268 9.14 16.68 7.32
CA GLY A 268 9.75 16.69 5.96
C GLY A 268 9.14 17.74 5.07
#